data_e511c2cb3b1834a1059bece700ae724c
#
_entry.id   e511c2cb3b1834a1059bece700ae724c
#
_cell.length_a   1.000
_cell.length_b   1.000
_cell.length_c   1.000
_cell.angle_alpha   90.00
_cell.angle_beta   90.00
_cell.angle_gamma   90.00
#
_symmetry.space_group_name_H-M   'P 1'
#
loop_
_entity.id
_entity.type
_entity.pdbx_description
1 polymer ?
#
loop_
_entity_poly.entity_id
_entity_poly.type
_entity_poly.pdbx_seq_one_letter_code
_entity_poly.pdbx_strand_id
1 'polypeptide(L)'
;YHGLGTGKTCSAIGIGEETRDYNKQMGISKRIIIVASPNVQNNFRLQLFDERKLELVDGLWNIKACTGNKFIKEINPMNMKGLSKENVSKQINRIIKNSYLFLGYIEFANYIEKQSKIDVDVGEKRKKTLIKNKLKKDFNNRLIIIDEVHNIRIADDNEDKRVAIELTNLIKSVDNLKLLLLSATPMYNNYKEILWLVNLMNMNDNRPEMKKNDVFNADGSFVIDDDGNEIGKELLERKATGYVSFVRGDNPYTFPYRIWPSAFSPENSYEQISKPDIQLNGAPIIQNLKFIEVYLS
;
A
#
# COMPACT_ATOMS: atom_id res chain seq x y z
N TYR A 1 4.23 5.37 6.23
CA TYR A 1 2.93 5.81 6.70
C TYR A 1 2.70 7.27 6.34
N HIS A 2 1.74 7.53 5.50
CA HIS A 2 1.39 8.87 5.08
C HIS A 2 -0.13 9.03 5.19
N GLY A 3 -0.62 10.11 5.77
CA GLY A 3 -2.03 10.44 5.88
C GLY A 3 -2.73 10.50 4.50
N LEU A 4 -4.05 10.62 4.48
CA LEU A 4 -4.81 10.80 3.25
C LEU A 4 -4.36 12.09 2.53
N GLY A 5 -4.23 12.04 1.20
CA GLY A 5 -3.84 13.21 0.39
C GLY A 5 -2.38 13.67 0.48
N THR A 6 -1.53 13.03 1.26
CA THR A 6 -0.11 13.42 1.43
C THR A 6 0.83 12.92 0.33
N GLY A 7 0.30 12.41 -0.77
CA GLY A 7 1.09 11.99 -1.93
C GLY A 7 1.62 10.56 -1.90
N LYS A 8 1.07 9.64 -1.09
CA LYS A 8 1.49 8.22 -1.04
C LYS A 8 1.69 7.59 -2.41
N THR A 9 0.69 7.72 -3.28
CA THR A 9 0.71 7.15 -4.64
C THR A 9 1.85 7.72 -5.48
N CYS A 10 2.08 9.04 -5.44
CA CYS A 10 3.19 9.67 -6.17
C CYS A 10 4.55 9.23 -5.63
N SER A 11 4.70 9.13 -4.31
CA SER A 11 5.94 8.61 -3.70
C SER A 11 6.21 7.17 -4.12
N ALA A 12 5.18 6.32 -4.12
CA ALA A 12 5.30 4.94 -4.57
C ALA A 12 5.65 4.83 -6.06
N ILE A 13 5.06 5.67 -6.91
CA ILE A 13 5.39 5.77 -8.33
C ILE A 13 6.83 6.23 -8.52
N GLY A 14 7.29 7.22 -7.75
CA GLY A 14 8.69 7.68 -7.80
C GLY A 14 9.67 6.54 -7.50
N ILE A 15 9.45 5.78 -6.42
CA ILE A 15 10.25 4.61 -6.07
C ILE A 15 10.16 3.54 -7.17
N GLY A 16 8.97 3.32 -7.75
CA GLY A 16 8.76 2.42 -8.87
C GLY A 16 9.59 2.81 -10.09
N GLU A 17 9.57 4.08 -10.48
CA GLU A 17 10.31 4.59 -11.63
C GLU A 17 11.84 4.55 -11.43
N GLU A 18 12.33 4.86 -10.23
CA GLU A 18 13.76 4.68 -9.90
C GLU A 18 14.17 3.20 -9.94
N THR A 19 13.30 2.31 -9.42
CA THR A 19 13.54 0.87 -9.52
C THR A 19 13.51 0.39 -10.97
N ARG A 20 12.63 0.94 -11.83
CA ARG A 20 12.54 0.62 -13.24
C ARG A 20 13.85 1.02 -14.00
N ASP A 21 14.39 2.20 -13.70
CA ASP A 21 15.65 2.65 -14.28
C ASP A 21 16.82 1.78 -13.82
N TYR A 22 16.90 1.49 -12.53
CA TYR A 22 17.88 0.56 -11.99
C TYR A 22 17.81 -0.82 -12.68
N ASN A 23 16.59 -1.36 -12.80
CA ASN A 23 16.38 -2.65 -13.44
C ASN A 23 16.83 -2.65 -14.91
N LYS A 24 16.58 -1.56 -15.66
CA LYS A 24 17.10 -1.41 -17.03
C LYS A 24 18.62 -1.43 -17.07
N GLN A 25 19.28 -0.71 -16.19
CA GLN A 25 20.75 -0.67 -16.10
C GLN A 25 21.34 -2.04 -15.77
N MET A 26 20.66 -2.80 -14.90
CA MET A 26 21.08 -4.14 -14.47
C MET A 26 20.61 -5.28 -15.40
N GLY A 27 19.92 -4.98 -16.51
CA GLY A 27 19.38 -5.99 -17.42
C GLY A 27 18.25 -6.83 -16.84
N ILE A 28 17.55 -6.34 -15.80
CA ILE A 28 16.44 -7.04 -15.14
C ILE A 28 15.13 -6.69 -15.84
N SER A 29 14.53 -7.66 -16.52
CA SER A 29 13.30 -7.47 -17.32
C SER A 29 12.00 -7.76 -16.55
N LYS A 30 12.03 -7.75 -15.20
CA LYS A 30 10.87 -8.07 -14.37
C LYS A 30 9.96 -6.86 -14.17
N ARG A 31 8.66 -7.06 -14.38
CA ARG A 31 7.66 -6.02 -14.12
C ARG A 31 7.51 -5.76 -12.63
N ILE A 32 7.35 -4.52 -12.26
CA ILE A 32 6.97 -4.09 -10.91
C ILE A 32 5.53 -4.53 -10.67
N ILE A 33 5.27 -5.17 -9.54
CA ILE A 33 3.91 -5.57 -9.16
C ILE A 33 3.29 -4.48 -8.27
N ILE A 34 2.09 -4.03 -8.64
CA ILE A 34 1.27 -3.14 -7.81
C ILE A 34 0.03 -3.93 -7.39
N VAL A 35 -0.11 -4.14 -6.08
CA VAL A 35 -1.24 -4.83 -5.46
C VAL A 35 -2.15 -3.79 -4.82
N ALA A 36 -3.37 -3.69 -5.33
CA ALA A 36 -4.35 -2.72 -4.85
C ALA A 36 -5.77 -3.13 -5.27
N SER A 37 -6.79 -2.54 -4.64
CA SER A 37 -8.17 -2.70 -5.10
C SER A 37 -8.37 -2.16 -6.52
N PRO A 38 -9.36 -2.61 -7.30
CA PRO A 38 -9.56 -2.21 -8.69
C PRO A 38 -9.63 -0.69 -8.89
N ASN A 39 -10.33 0.02 -8.01
CA ASN A 39 -10.45 1.48 -8.08
C ASN A 39 -9.10 2.18 -7.85
N VAL A 40 -8.32 1.69 -6.90
CA VAL A 40 -6.99 2.22 -6.59
C VAL A 40 -5.99 1.91 -7.71
N GLN A 41 -6.09 0.74 -8.35
CA GLN A 41 -5.27 0.43 -9.54
C GLN A 41 -5.49 1.45 -10.67
N ASN A 42 -6.73 1.86 -10.91
CA ASN A 42 -7.04 2.90 -11.90
C ASN A 42 -6.42 4.24 -11.52
N ASN A 43 -6.44 4.60 -10.24
CA ASN A 43 -5.77 5.81 -9.76
C ASN A 43 -4.26 5.75 -10.00
N PHE A 44 -3.61 4.62 -9.71
CA PHE A 44 -2.17 4.43 -10.02
C PHE A 44 -1.89 4.60 -11.52
N ARG A 45 -2.73 4.03 -12.40
CA ARG A 45 -2.57 4.18 -13.86
C ARG A 45 -2.67 5.63 -14.30
N LEU A 46 -3.66 6.36 -13.79
CA LEU A 46 -3.84 7.79 -14.09
C LEU A 46 -2.71 8.67 -13.54
N GLN A 47 -2.15 8.31 -12.39
CA GLN A 47 -1.00 9.02 -11.82
C GLN A 47 0.32 8.70 -12.54
N LEU A 48 0.45 7.50 -13.12
CA LEU A 48 1.56 7.17 -14.03
C LEU A 48 1.43 7.94 -15.33
N PHE A 49 0.25 7.90 -15.96
CA PHE A 49 -0.04 8.59 -17.21
C PHE A 49 -1.54 8.83 -17.39
N ASP A 50 -1.90 10.09 -17.56
CA ASP A 50 -3.25 10.53 -17.93
C ASP A 50 -3.16 11.33 -19.24
N GLU A 51 -3.63 10.76 -20.34
CA GLU A 51 -3.57 11.38 -21.66
C GLU A 51 -4.34 12.71 -21.76
N ARG A 52 -5.30 12.94 -20.83
CA ARG A 52 -6.04 14.20 -20.76
C ARG A 52 -5.18 15.35 -20.29
N LYS A 53 -4.07 15.05 -19.58
CA LYS A 53 -3.11 16.01 -19.06
C LYS A 53 -1.93 16.25 -20.02
N LEU A 54 -1.97 15.67 -21.22
CA LEU A 54 -0.98 15.98 -22.27
C LEU A 54 -1.26 17.37 -22.84
N GLU A 55 -0.29 18.23 -22.74
CA GLU A 55 -0.31 19.60 -23.25
C GLU A 55 0.80 19.77 -24.31
N LEU A 56 0.48 20.44 -25.43
CA LEU A 56 1.47 20.77 -26.46
C LEU A 56 2.01 22.17 -26.17
N VAL A 57 3.28 22.28 -25.85
CA VAL A 57 3.99 23.53 -25.58
C VAL A 57 5.15 23.66 -26.57
N ASP A 58 5.19 24.71 -27.34
CA ASP A 58 6.22 24.98 -28.38
C ASP A 58 6.44 23.81 -29.37
N GLY A 59 5.40 23.03 -29.63
CA GLY A 59 5.43 21.87 -30.52
C GLY A 59 5.95 20.59 -29.86
N LEU A 60 6.18 20.60 -28.54
CA LEU A 60 6.60 19.45 -27.74
C LEU A 60 5.51 19.05 -26.73
N TRP A 61 5.33 17.76 -26.56
CA TRP A 61 4.39 17.25 -25.57
C TRP A 61 4.96 17.37 -24.16
N ASN A 62 4.12 17.80 -23.23
CA ASN A 62 4.40 17.88 -21.81
C ASN A 62 3.24 17.24 -21.01
N ILE A 63 3.53 16.75 -19.81
CA ILE A 63 2.50 16.19 -18.93
C ILE A 63 2.73 16.60 -17.48
N LYS A 64 1.65 16.97 -16.78
CA LYS A 64 1.63 17.21 -15.34
C LYS A 64 1.13 15.96 -14.61
N ALA A 65 2.03 15.02 -14.35
CA ALA A 65 1.78 13.79 -13.60
C ALA A 65 2.87 13.54 -12.56
N CYS A 66 2.72 12.51 -11.71
CA CYS A 66 3.75 12.15 -10.72
C CYS A 66 5.09 11.79 -11.38
N THR A 67 5.08 11.30 -12.61
CA THR A 67 6.29 10.96 -13.39
C THR A 67 6.89 12.16 -14.13
N GLY A 68 6.20 13.33 -14.14
CA GLY A 68 6.57 14.44 -14.99
C GLY A 68 6.75 14.00 -16.46
N ASN A 69 7.70 14.58 -17.14
CA ASN A 69 7.96 14.26 -18.55
C ASN A 69 8.84 13.01 -18.78
N LYS A 70 9.04 12.15 -17.77
CA LYS A 70 9.96 11.00 -17.85
C LYS A 70 9.64 10.08 -19.03
N PHE A 71 8.38 9.66 -19.18
CA PHE A 71 7.95 8.82 -20.29
C PHE A 71 8.05 9.52 -21.65
N ILE A 72 7.76 10.83 -21.70
CA ILE A 72 7.88 11.61 -22.94
C ILE A 72 9.34 11.65 -23.38
N LYS A 73 10.26 11.91 -22.47
CA LYS A 73 11.71 11.90 -22.76
C LYS A 73 12.20 10.51 -23.19
N GLU A 74 11.61 9.45 -22.67
CA GLU A 74 11.96 8.07 -23.04
C GLU A 74 11.53 7.74 -24.48
N ILE A 75 10.35 8.17 -24.92
CA ILE A 75 9.84 7.92 -26.28
C ILE A 75 10.34 8.93 -27.32
N ASN A 76 10.75 10.12 -26.88
CA ASN A 76 11.22 11.22 -27.73
C ASN A 76 12.48 11.87 -27.17
N PRO A 77 13.61 11.15 -27.09
CA PRO A 77 14.86 11.67 -26.53
C PRO A 77 15.46 12.81 -27.35
N MET A 78 15.14 12.88 -28.64
CA MET A 78 15.63 13.90 -29.56
C MET A 78 14.75 15.16 -29.62
N ASN A 79 13.68 15.23 -28.79
CA ASN A 79 12.73 16.34 -28.79
C ASN A 79 12.15 16.66 -30.19
N MET A 80 11.82 15.63 -30.95
CA MET A 80 11.21 15.79 -32.28
C MET A 80 9.80 16.41 -32.12
N LYS A 81 9.52 17.42 -32.94
CA LYS A 81 8.20 18.08 -33.04
C LYS A 81 7.29 17.30 -33.98
N GLY A 82 5.96 17.55 -33.86
CA GLY A 82 4.97 16.98 -34.77
C GLY A 82 4.52 15.56 -34.47
N LEU A 83 4.90 14.99 -33.32
CA LEU A 83 4.33 13.69 -32.88
C LEU A 83 2.83 13.85 -32.60
N SER A 84 2.01 12.92 -33.11
CA SER A 84 0.59 12.92 -32.81
C SER A 84 0.34 12.49 -31.33
N LYS A 85 -0.70 13.06 -30.71
CA LYS A 85 -1.13 12.71 -29.34
C LYS A 85 -1.38 11.22 -29.19
N GLU A 86 -2.04 10.63 -30.16
CA GLU A 86 -2.38 9.21 -30.20
C GLU A 86 -1.12 8.33 -30.17
N ASN A 87 -0.12 8.67 -30.97
CA ASN A 87 1.13 7.92 -31.04
C ASN A 87 1.90 8.02 -29.71
N VAL A 88 1.99 9.21 -29.12
CA VAL A 88 2.60 9.43 -27.80
C VAL A 88 1.89 8.61 -26.73
N SER A 89 0.56 8.69 -26.66
CA SER A 89 -0.25 7.94 -25.69
C SER A 89 -0.08 6.44 -25.86
N LYS A 90 -0.09 5.93 -27.08
CA LYS A 90 0.10 4.50 -27.38
C LYS A 90 1.48 3.98 -26.93
N GLN A 91 2.53 4.75 -27.19
CA GLN A 91 3.88 4.36 -26.78
C GLN A 91 4.05 4.37 -25.27
N ILE A 92 3.57 5.41 -24.56
CA ILE A 92 3.62 5.47 -23.10
C ILE A 92 2.84 4.33 -22.46
N ASN A 93 1.61 4.06 -22.92
CA ASN A 93 0.81 2.94 -22.41
C ASN A 93 1.50 1.59 -22.63
N ARG A 94 2.24 1.42 -23.73
CA ARG A 94 3.05 0.22 -23.98
C ARG A 94 4.19 0.09 -22.97
N ILE A 95 4.88 1.18 -22.64
CA ILE A 95 5.93 1.18 -21.61
C ILE A 95 5.33 0.77 -20.27
N ILE A 96 4.22 1.39 -19.86
CA ILE A 96 3.55 1.07 -18.59
C ILE A 96 3.14 -0.40 -18.53
N LYS A 97 2.51 -0.92 -19.59
CA LYS A 97 2.10 -2.34 -19.67
C LYS A 97 3.28 -3.30 -19.56
N ASN A 98 4.44 -2.93 -20.12
CA ASN A 98 5.64 -3.77 -20.08
C ASN A 98 6.40 -3.64 -18.75
N SER A 99 6.25 -2.53 -18.03
CA SER A 99 6.98 -2.24 -16.80
C SER A 99 6.22 -2.58 -15.53
N TYR A 100 4.87 -2.57 -15.58
CA TYR A 100 4.01 -2.75 -14.42
C TYR A 100 3.02 -3.90 -14.60
N LEU A 101 2.72 -4.57 -13.49
CA LEU A 101 1.69 -5.59 -13.38
C LEU A 101 0.77 -5.19 -12.23
N PHE A 102 -0.51 -4.93 -12.54
CA PHE A 102 -1.51 -4.56 -11.56
C PHE A 102 -2.34 -5.78 -11.19
N LEU A 103 -2.47 -6.05 -9.90
CA LEU A 103 -3.21 -7.20 -9.36
C LEU A 103 -4.08 -6.75 -8.20
N GLY A 104 -5.26 -7.36 -8.05
CA GLY A 104 -6.01 -7.34 -6.80
C GLY A 104 -5.35 -8.23 -5.74
N TYR A 105 -5.77 -8.12 -4.49
CA TYR A 105 -5.16 -8.90 -3.40
C TYR A 105 -5.29 -10.41 -3.66
N ILE A 106 -6.47 -10.90 -4.00
CA ILE A 106 -6.72 -12.32 -4.32
C ILE A 106 -5.99 -12.74 -5.58
N GLU A 107 -5.98 -11.90 -6.62
CA GLU A 107 -5.22 -12.15 -7.86
C GLU A 107 -3.73 -12.29 -7.57
N PHE A 108 -3.20 -11.52 -6.64
CA PHE A 108 -1.80 -11.60 -6.22
C PHE A 108 -1.50 -12.93 -5.53
N ALA A 109 -2.34 -13.39 -4.60
CA ALA A 109 -2.19 -14.71 -3.98
C ALA A 109 -2.24 -15.83 -5.04
N ASN A 110 -3.21 -15.76 -5.96
CA ASN A 110 -3.33 -16.71 -7.08
C ASN A 110 -2.10 -16.67 -8.00
N TYR A 111 -1.53 -15.49 -8.22
CA TYR A 111 -0.31 -15.33 -9.02
C TYR A 111 0.88 -16.01 -8.33
N ILE A 112 1.08 -15.84 -7.02
CA ILE A 112 2.14 -16.51 -6.26
C ILE A 112 1.96 -18.02 -6.33
N GLU A 113 0.75 -18.52 -6.05
CA GLU A 113 0.42 -19.94 -6.09
C GLU A 113 0.67 -20.54 -7.47
N LYS A 114 0.26 -19.85 -8.54
CA LYS A 114 0.54 -20.30 -9.92
C LYS A 114 2.03 -20.43 -10.21
N GLN A 115 2.84 -19.48 -9.69
CA GLN A 115 4.29 -19.52 -9.85
C GLN A 115 4.94 -20.61 -8.98
N SER A 116 4.28 -21.06 -7.92
CA SER A 116 4.78 -22.14 -7.06
C SER A 116 4.35 -23.56 -7.53
N LYS A 117 3.38 -23.67 -8.43
CA LYS A 117 2.90 -24.97 -8.91
C LYS A 117 4.00 -25.79 -9.59
N ILE A 118 4.11 -27.05 -9.21
CA ILE A 118 5.01 -28.05 -9.79
C ILE A 118 4.19 -29.29 -10.10
N ASP A 119 4.18 -29.66 -11.38
CA ASP A 119 3.41 -30.79 -11.91
C ASP A 119 4.26 -32.08 -11.98
N VAL A 120 5.25 -32.24 -11.10
CA VAL A 120 6.14 -33.39 -11.07
C VAL A 120 5.96 -34.13 -9.75
N ASP A 121 5.74 -35.43 -9.83
CA ASP A 121 5.69 -36.29 -8.66
C ASP A 121 7.12 -36.61 -8.18
N VAL A 122 7.52 -35.86 -7.16
CA VAL A 122 8.84 -35.97 -6.51
C VAL A 122 8.67 -35.91 -5.00
N GLY A 123 9.59 -36.51 -4.26
CA GLY A 123 9.55 -36.49 -2.80
C GLY A 123 9.48 -35.08 -2.23
N GLU A 124 8.79 -34.88 -1.09
CA GLU A 124 8.46 -33.59 -0.45
C GLU A 124 9.65 -32.63 -0.32
N LYS A 125 10.84 -33.13 0.05
CA LYS A 125 12.04 -32.29 0.21
C LYS A 125 12.48 -31.68 -1.12
N ARG A 126 12.44 -32.48 -2.20
CA ARG A 126 12.80 -32.06 -3.56
C ARG A 126 11.75 -31.08 -4.11
N LYS A 127 10.47 -31.34 -3.85
CA LYS A 127 9.36 -30.46 -4.23
C LYS A 127 9.52 -29.07 -3.62
N LYS A 128 9.79 -28.98 -2.32
CA LYS A 128 10.04 -27.69 -1.64
C LYS A 128 11.22 -26.93 -2.27
N THR A 129 12.30 -27.61 -2.61
CA THR A 129 13.46 -26.98 -3.26
C THR A 129 13.11 -26.46 -4.66
N LEU A 130 12.36 -27.22 -5.44
CA LEU A 130 11.92 -26.80 -6.79
C LEU A 130 10.98 -25.59 -6.73
N ILE A 131 10.02 -25.57 -5.79
CA ILE A 131 9.14 -24.42 -5.54
C ILE A 131 9.98 -23.19 -5.22
N LYS A 132 10.91 -23.30 -4.28
CA LYS A 132 11.79 -22.19 -3.88
C LYS A 132 12.58 -21.65 -5.09
N ASN A 133 13.17 -22.52 -5.90
CA ASN A 133 13.93 -22.12 -7.08
C ASN A 133 13.04 -21.43 -8.12
N LYS A 134 11.81 -21.90 -8.31
CA LYS A 134 10.85 -21.29 -9.24
C LYS A 134 10.41 -19.90 -8.77
N LEU A 135 10.09 -19.75 -7.47
CA LEU A 135 9.78 -18.47 -6.88
C LEU A 135 10.96 -17.49 -6.96
N LYS A 136 12.19 -17.93 -6.68
CA LYS A 136 13.40 -17.12 -6.82
C LYS A 136 13.58 -16.60 -8.25
N LYS A 137 13.33 -17.46 -9.26
CA LYS A 137 13.42 -17.06 -10.67
C LYS A 137 12.49 -15.89 -10.98
N ASP A 138 11.25 -15.93 -10.48
CA ASP A 138 10.24 -14.93 -10.80
C ASP A 138 10.32 -13.67 -9.92
N PHE A 139 10.66 -13.81 -8.64
CA PHE A 139 10.51 -12.74 -7.66
C PHE A 139 11.83 -12.13 -7.16
N ASN A 140 12.98 -12.78 -7.28
CA ASN A 140 14.25 -12.16 -6.89
C ASN A 140 14.47 -10.84 -7.64
N ASN A 141 14.94 -9.82 -6.92
CA ASN A 141 15.16 -8.46 -7.42
C ASN A 141 13.90 -7.77 -7.97
N ARG A 142 12.72 -8.24 -7.63
CA ARG A 142 11.45 -7.67 -8.07
C ARG A 142 10.90 -6.72 -7.03
N LEU A 143 10.36 -5.58 -7.46
CA LEU A 143 9.61 -4.68 -6.58
C LEU A 143 8.14 -5.07 -6.54
N ILE A 144 7.62 -5.21 -5.32
CA ILE A 144 6.19 -5.36 -5.03
C ILE A 144 5.76 -4.15 -4.21
N ILE A 145 4.78 -3.43 -4.70
CA ILE A 145 4.12 -2.32 -4.01
C ILE A 145 2.74 -2.79 -3.59
N ILE A 146 2.43 -2.74 -2.31
CA ILE A 146 1.12 -3.12 -1.78
C ILE A 146 0.48 -1.88 -1.17
N ASP A 147 -0.59 -1.40 -1.79
CA ASP A 147 -1.34 -0.27 -1.26
C ASP A 147 -2.42 -0.74 -0.29
N GLU A 148 -2.70 0.11 0.70
CA GLU A 148 -3.62 -0.17 1.80
C GLU A 148 -3.38 -1.56 2.40
N VAL A 149 -2.12 -1.81 2.79
CA VAL A 149 -1.66 -3.13 3.26
C VAL A 149 -2.45 -3.64 4.48
N HIS A 150 -3.12 -2.76 5.21
CA HIS A 150 -4.03 -3.13 6.29
C HIS A 150 -5.22 -4.00 5.82
N ASN A 151 -5.50 -4.06 4.52
CA ASN A 151 -6.48 -4.99 3.94
C ASN A 151 -5.94 -6.43 3.83
N ILE A 152 -4.63 -6.63 3.96
CA ILE A 152 -4.02 -7.97 4.04
C ILE A 152 -3.81 -8.28 5.52
N ARG A 153 -4.82 -8.88 6.15
CA ARG A 153 -4.77 -9.17 7.58
C ARG A 153 -4.56 -10.65 7.84
N ILE A 154 -3.99 -10.95 9.01
CA ILE A 154 -4.17 -12.22 9.68
C ILE A 154 -5.48 -12.10 10.49
N ALA A 155 -6.57 -11.75 9.84
CA ALA A 155 -7.90 -11.73 10.43
C ALA A 155 -8.56 -13.11 10.35
N ASP A 156 -9.70 -13.27 11.04
CA ASP A 156 -10.40 -14.55 11.09
C ASP A 156 -11.04 -14.96 9.74
N ASP A 157 -11.09 -14.06 8.75
CA ASP A 157 -11.61 -14.35 7.40
C ASP A 157 -10.59 -15.11 6.54
N ASN A 158 -11.07 -16.17 5.90
CA ASN A 158 -10.23 -17.14 5.18
C ASN A 158 -9.46 -16.55 3.97
N GLU A 159 -10.01 -15.54 3.28
CA GLU A 159 -9.38 -14.97 2.06
C GLU A 159 -8.24 -14.03 2.37
N ASP A 160 -8.40 -13.11 3.32
CA ASP A 160 -7.35 -12.19 3.73
C ASP A 160 -6.18 -12.92 4.38
N LYS A 161 -6.48 -13.96 5.16
CA LYS A 161 -5.49 -14.86 5.74
C LYS A 161 -4.67 -15.59 4.67
N ARG A 162 -5.30 -16.01 3.57
CA ARG A 162 -4.60 -16.66 2.45
C ARG A 162 -3.57 -15.73 1.81
N VAL A 163 -3.93 -14.45 1.54
CA VAL A 163 -3.00 -13.48 0.95
C VAL A 163 -1.80 -13.24 1.86
N ALA A 164 -2.04 -13.09 3.17
CA ALA A 164 -0.97 -12.92 4.17
C ALA A 164 -0.04 -14.14 4.24
N ILE A 165 -0.59 -15.35 4.19
CA ILE A 165 0.18 -16.60 4.19
C ILE A 165 1.05 -16.70 2.94
N GLU A 166 0.45 -16.50 1.75
CA GLU A 166 1.18 -16.59 0.48
C GLU A 166 2.30 -15.54 0.38
N LEU A 167 2.05 -14.31 0.84
CA LEU A 167 3.08 -13.26 0.91
C LEU A 167 4.21 -13.64 1.87
N THR A 168 3.89 -14.17 3.05
CA THR A 168 4.88 -14.61 4.03
C THR A 168 5.72 -15.77 3.49
N ASN A 169 5.09 -16.75 2.84
CA ASN A 169 5.77 -17.88 2.21
C ASN A 169 6.69 -17.43 1.06
N LEU A 170 6.23 -16.46 0.27
CA LEU A 170 7.03 -15.86 -0.79
C LEU A 170 8.29 -15.20 -0.21
N ILE A 171 8.14 -14.34 0.78
CA ILE A 171 9.26 -13.63 1.42
C ILE A 171 10.29 -14.61 1.99
N LYS A 172 9.85 -15.69 2.66
CA LYS A 172 10.74 -16.73 3.19
C LYS A 172 11.42 -17.59 2.10
N SER A 173 10.94 -17.51 0.87
CA SER A 173 11.43 -18.35 -0.23
C SER A 173 12.39 -17.65 -1.18
N VAL A 174 12.39 -16.33 -1.23
CA VAL A 174 13.13 -15.54 -2.22
C VAL A 174 14.21 -14.69 -1.57
N ASP A 175 15.17 -14.24 -2.37
CA ASP A 175 16.23 -13.35 -1.93
C ASP A 175 16.10 -12.00 -2.65
N ASN A 176 16.52 -10.90 -2.01
CA ASN A 176 16.52 -9.55 -2.60
C ASN A 176 15.16 -9.08 -3.16
N LEU A 177 14.06 -9.52 -2.56
CA LEU A 177 12.74 -8.97 -2.86
C LEU A 177 12.69 -7.53 -2.36
N LYS A 178 12.25 -6.60 -3.21
CA LYS A 178 11.98 -5.22 -2.82
C LYS A 178 10.52 -5.11 -2.45
N LEU A 179 10.22 -4.74 -1.22
CA LEU A 179 8.86 -4.66 -0.69
C LEU A 179 8.55 -3.23 -0.24
N LEU A 180 7.49 -2.64 -0.80
CA LEU A 180 6.97 -1.34 -0.42
C LEU A 180 5.52 -1.48 0.05
N LEU A 181 5.29 -1.25 1.33
CA LEU A 181 3.97 -1.33 1.96
C LEU A 181 3.44 0.08 2.21
N LEU A 182 2.25 0.37 1.70
CA LEU A 182 1.60 1.67 1.85
C LEU A 182 0.37 1.53 2.74
N SER A 183 0.22 2.41 3.71
CA SER A 183 -0.99 2.49 4.55
C SER A 183 -1.14 3.88 5.15
N ALA A 184 -2.38 4.32 5.33
CA ALA A 184 -2.71 5.46 6.18
C ALA A 184 -2.98 5.02 7.63
N THR A 185 -3.30 3.74 7.83
CA THR A 185 -3.70 3.16 9.13
C THR A 185 -3.01 1.81 9.33
N PRO A 186 -1.71 1.78 9.69
CA PRO A 186 -0.96 0.52 9.82
C PRO A 186 -1.48 -0.39 10.95
N MET A 187 -2.23 0.18 11.90
CA MET A 187 -2.99 -0.52 12.93
C MET A 187 -4.44 -0.10 12.81
N TYR A 188 -5.30 -0.96 12.27
CA TYR A 188 -6.71 -0.64 12.07
C TYR A 188 -7.59 -1.17 13.20
N ASN A 189 -7.45 -2.45 13.53
CA ASN A 189 -8.27 -3.13 14.55
C ASN A 189 -7.48 -3.53 15.79
N ASN A 190 -6.20 -3.87 15.65
CA ASN A 190 -5.44 -4.47 16.72
C ASN A 190 -3.94 -4.11 16.62
N TYR A 191 -3.32 -3.89 17.77
CA TYR A 191 -1.87 -3.65 17.89
C TYR A 191 -1.00 -4.78 17.32
N LYS A 192 -1.53 -6.01 17.22
CA LYS A 192 -0.82 -7.14 16.61
C LYS A 192 -0.54 -6.96 15.13
N GLU A 193 -1.32 -6.12 14.44
CA GLU A 193 -1.14 -5.86 13.01
C GLU A 193 0.21 -5.21 12.72
N ILE A 194 0.68 -4.31 13.58
CA ILE A 194 2.00 -3.67 13.42
C ILE A 194 3.14 -4.69 13.55
N LEU A 195 3.01 -5.68 14.43
CA LEU A 195 4.01 -6.73 14.59
C LEU A 195 4.18 -7.53 13.30
N TRP A 196 3.05 -7.90 12.67
CA TRP A 196 3.10 -8.64 11.41
C TRP A 196 3.76 -7.83 10.31
N LEU A 197 3.41 -6.54 10.16
CA LEU A 197 3.99 -5.64 9.16
C LEU A 197 5.50 -5.47 9.35
N VAL A 198 5.94 -5.21 10.58
CA VAL A 198 7.37 -5.06 10.90
C VAL A 198 8.11 -6.39 10.72
N ASN A 199 7.50 -7.52 11.10
CA ASN A 199 8.07 -8.83 10.89
C ASN A 199 8.20 -9.19 9.41
N LEU A 200 7.25 -8.80 8.53
CA LEU A 200 7.40 -8.95 7.09
C LEU A 200 8.69 -8.28 6.56
N MET A 201 8.96 -7.06 7.02
CA MET A 201 10.16 -6.31 6.61
C MET A 201 11.44 -6.98 7.16
N ASN A 202 11.41 -7.38 8.44
CA ASN A 202 12.56 -8.09 9.06
C ASN A 202 12.83 -9.43 8.36
N MET A 203 11.77 -10.22 8.07
CA MET A 203 11.93 -11.49 7.33
C MET A 203 12.51 -11.27 5.94
N ASN A 204 12.09 -10.21 5.24
CA ASN A 204 12.60 -9.88 3.91
C ASN A 204 14.10 -9.58 3.92
N ASP A 205 14.60 -9.03 5.02
CA ASP A 205 16.02 -8.75 5.25
C ASP A 205 16.76 -9.86 6.00
N ASN A 206 16.16 -11.05 6.13
CA ASN A 206 16.69 -12.20 6.89
C ASN A 206 17.00 -11.87 8.35
N ARG A 207 16.28 -10.94 8.95
CA ARG A 207 16.36 -10.58 10.37
C ARG A 207 15.38 -11.42 11.19
N PRO A 208 15.68 -11.73 12.46
CA PRO A 208 14.78 -12.48 13.33
C PRO A 208 13.44 -11.77 13.53
N GLU A 209 12.36 -12.53 13.46
CA GLU A 209 11.01 -12.07 13.78
C GLU A 209 10.85 -11.76 15.27
N MET A 210 10.00 -10.80 15.63
CA MET A 210 9.58 -10.53 16.99
C MET A 210 8.44 -11.47 17.38
N LYS A 211 8.47 -12.01 18.58
CA LYS A 211 7.33 -12.72 19.16
C LYS A 211 6.40 -11.71 19.85
N LYS A 212 5.10 -12.01 19.82
CA LYS A 212 4.10 -11.13 20.43
C LYS A 212 4.41 -10.88 21.92
N ASN A 213 4.74 -11.92 22.65
CA ASN A 213 4.97 -11.84 24.09
C ASN A 213 6.28 -11.13 24.48
N ASP A 214 7.18 -10.89 23.52
CA ASP A 214 8.39 -10.09 23.74
C ASP A 214 8.08 -8.59 23.65
N VAL A 215 6.96 -8.20 23.02
CA VAL A 215 6.58 -6.82 22.76
C VAL A 215 5.37 -6.38 23.56
N PHE A 216 4.32 -7.21 23.61
CA PHE A 216 3.04 -6.86 24.22
C PHE A 216 2.58 -7.89 25.24
N ASN A 217 2.02 -7.38 26.34
CA ASN A 217 1.25 -8.14 27.30
C ASN A 217 -0.12 -8.58 26.72
N ALA A 218 -0.87 -9.35 27.49
CA ALA A 218 -2.19 -9.86 27.10
C ALA A 218 -3.22 -8.73 26.87
N ASP A 219 -3.10 -7.65 27.65
CA ASP A 219 -3.96 -6.45 27.61
C ASP A 219 -3.58 -5.45 26.50
N GLY A 220 -2.45 -5.69 25.81
CA GLY A 220 -1.95 -4.81 24.75
C GLY A 220 -0.99 -3.73 25.21
N SER A 221 -0.68 -3.65 26.50
CA SER A 221 0.41 -2.81 27.01
C SER A 221 1.77 -3.36 26.58
N PHE A 222 2.79 -2.50 26.55
CA PHE A 222 4.16 -2.95 26.30
C PHE A 222 4.68 -3.79 27.48
N VAL A 223 5.53 -4.77 27.16
CA VAL A 223 6.28 -5.53 28.18
C VAL A 223 7.27 -4.59 28.87
N ILE A 224 7.27 -4.62 30.19
CA ILE A 224 8.18 -3.86 31.05
C ILE A 224 9.13 -4.81 31.76
N ASP A 225 10.35 -4.33 32.09
CA ASP A 225 11.31 -5.06 32.94
C ASP A 225 11.05 -4.80 34.43
N ASP A 226 11.87 -5.40 35.29
CA ASP A 226 11.78 -5.26 36.75
C ASP A 226 12.08 -3.83 37.23
N ASP A 227 12.78 -3.04 36.42
CA ASP A 227 13.10 -1.62 36.68
C ASP A 227 12.03 -0.65 36.19
N GLY A 228 10.97 -1.16 35.52
CA GLY A 228 9.86 -0.37 34.96
C GLY A 228 10.10 0.20 33.57
N ASN A 229 11.12 -0.22 32.83
CA ASN A 229 11.39 0.22 31.47
C ASN A 229 10.52 -0.54 30.47
N GLU A 230 10.01 0.16 29.44
CA GLU A 230 9.18 -0.40 28.36
C GLU A 230 10.04 -1.18 27.34
N ILE A 231 10.62 -2.31 27.73
CA ILE A 231 11.52 -3.12 26.87
C ILE A 231 10.83 -3.63 25.60
N GLY A 232 9.52 -3.87 25.65
CA GLY A 232 8.72 -4.26 24.49
C GLY A 232 8.63 -3.14 23.45
N LYS A 233 8.49 -1.89 23.89
CA LYS A 233 8.50 -0.71 23.02
C LYS A 233 9.88 -0.50 22.38
N GLU A 234 10.93 -0.56 23.17
CA GLU A 234 12.32 -0.44 22.66
C GLU A 234 12.63 -1.52 21.61
N LEU A 235 12.17 -2.75 21.83
CA LEU A 235 12.31 -3.83 20.85
C LEU A 235 11.60 -3.51 19.57
N LEU A 236 10.35 -3.04 19.62
CA LEU A 236 9.56 -2.67 18.45
C LEU A 236 10.21 -1.52 17.68
N GLU A 237 10.61 -0.46 18.37
CA GLU A 237 11.29 0.69 17.77
C GLU A 237 12.59 0.28 17.07
N ARG A 238 13.44 -0.51 17.73
CA ARG A 238 14.69 -1.01 17.15
C ARG A 238 14.46 -1.87 15.91
N LYS A 239 13.39 -2.68 15.89
CA LYS A 239 13.04 -3.55 14.76
C LYS A 239 12.35 -2.82 13.62
N ALA A 240 11.66 -1.73 13.91
CA ALA A 240 10.99 -0.88 12.92
C ALA A 240 11.94 0.19 12.33
N THR A 241 13.02 0.52 13.04
CA THR A 241 13.95 1.56 12.59
C THR A 241 14.56 1.22 11.23
N GLY A 242 14.49 2.20 10.32
CA GLY A 242 14.96 2.08 8.94
C GLY A 242 13.90 1.57 7.96
N TYR A 243 12.78 1.01 8.42
CA TYR A 243 11.70 0.52 7.56
C TYR A 243 10.52 1.47 7.43
N VAL A 244 10.31 2.36 8.38
CA VAL A 244 9.11 3.19 8.46
C VAL A 244 9.42 4.62 8.04
N SER A 245 8.75 5.06 6.97
CA SER A 245 8.67 6.47 6.58
C SER A 245 7.28 6.99 6.90
N PHE A 246 7.17 8.14 7.54
CA PHE A 246 5.89 8.75 7.88
C PHE A 246 5.92 10.27 7.73
N VAL A 247 4.76 10.84 7.43
CA VAL A 247 4.55 12.28 7.43
C VAL A 247 3.73 12.64 8.66
N ARG A 248 4.27 13.55 9.48
CA ARG A 248 3.56 14.06 10.67
C ARG A 248 2.52 15.09 10.26
N GLY A 249 1.34 14.95 10.85
CA GLY A 249 0.27 15.92 10.77
C GLY A 249 -0.55 15.84 9.48
N ASP A 250 -1.81 16.20 9.59
CA ASP A 250 -2.66 16.48 8.45
C ASP A 250 -2.22 17.83 7.87
N ASN A 251 -2.09 17.91 6.55
CA ASN A 251 -1.82 19.17 5.91
C ASN A 251 -3.12 20.00 5.90
N PRO A 252 -3.23 21.07 6.71
CA PRO A 252 -4.46 21.84 6.80
C PRO A 252 -4.84 22.55 5.48
N TYR A 253 -3.89 22.65 4.54
CA TYR A 253 -4.13 23.25 3.22
C TYR A 253 -4.68 22.26 2.19
N THR A 254 -4.54 20.95 2.43
CA THR A 254 -4.99 19.91 1.48
C THR A 254 -6.22 19.14 1.96
N PHE A 255 -6.51 19.19 3.25
CA PHE A 255 -7.69 18.59 3.85
C PHE A 255 -8.45 19.58 4.69
N PRO A 256 -9.78 19.66 4.57
CA PRO A 256 -10.59 20.48 5.44
C PRO A 256 -10.38 20.03 6.90
N TYR A 257 -10.06 20.98 7.76
CA TYR A 257 -9.96 20.74 9.19
C TYR A 257 -11.36 20.44 9.73
N ARG A 258 -11.50 19.33 10.42
CA ARG A 258 -12.78 18.94 11.02
C ARG A 258 -13.02 19.76 12.27
N ILE A 259 -13.91 20.72 12.18
CA ILE A 259 -14.37 21.50 13.33
C ILE A 259 -15.69 20.86 13.81
N TRP A 260 -15.73 20.50 15.08
CA TRP A 260 -16.96 19.96 15.67
C TRP A 260 -18.03 21.06 15.72
N PRO A 261 -19.30 20.76 15.38
CA PRO A 261 -20.36 21.76 15.43
C PRO A 261 -20.49 22.47 16.78
N SER A 262 -20.30 21.74 17.88
CA SER A 262 -20.29 22.27 19.24
C SER A 262 -19.18 23.32 19.48
N ALA A 263 -18.07 23.26 18.74
CA ALA A 263 -16.97 24.22 18.83
C ALA A 263 -17.13 25.41 17.88
N PHE A 264 -17.78 25.21 16.72
CA PHE A 264 -17.93 26.23 15.69
C PHE A 264 -19.24 27.01 15.79
N SER A 265 -20.33 26.33 16.05
CA SER A 265 -21.69 26.93 16.17
C SER A 265 -22.48 26.16 17.22
N PRO A 266 -22.21 26.38 18.53
CA PRO A 266 -22.85 25.63 19.61
C PRO A 266 -24.36 25.72 19.56
N GLU A 267 -24.90 26.89 19.18
CA GLU A 267 -26.35 27.18 19.09
C GLU A 267 -27.06 26.37 17.98
N ASN A 268 -26.31 25.91 16.95
CA ASN A 268 -26.82 25.11 15.84
C ASN A 268 -26.39 23.64 15.95
N SER A 269 -25.72 23.26 17.03
CA SER A 269 -25.31 21.86 17.23
C SER A 269 -26.50 21.00 17.69
N TYR A 270 -26.52 19.74 17.29
CA TYR A 270 -27.57 18.77 17.68
C TYR A 270 -27.66 18.54 19.21
N GLU A 271 -26.63 18.88 19.95
CA GLU A 271 -26.62 18.82 21.41
C GLU A 271 -27.49 19.90 22.05
N GLN A 272 -27.69 21.03 21.38
CA GLN A 272 -28.49 22.17 21.83
C GLN A 272 -29.93 22.13 21.31
N ILE A 273 -30.20 21.41 20.22
CA ILE A 273 -31.53 21.26 19.64
C ILE A 273 -32.23 20.08 20.35
N SER A 274 -33.47 20.28 20.79
CA SER A 274 -34.25 19.19 21.37
C SER A 274 -34.37 18.01 20.39
N LYS A 275 -33.82 16.89 20.78
CA LYS A 275 -33.84 15.69 19.95
C LYS A 275 -35.29 15.20 19.80
N PRO A 276 -35.73 14.80 18.61
CA PRO A 276 -37.03 14.22 18.43
C PRO A 276 -37.11 12.87 19.19
N ASP A 277 -38.13 12.67 19.96
CA ASP A 277 -38.33 11.42 20.69
C ASP A 277 -38.95 10.31 19.84
N ILE A 278 -39.44 10.66 18.66
CA ILE A 278 -40.22 9.78 17.77
C ILE A 278 -39.61 9.80 16.36
N GLN A 279 -39.48 8.62 15.77
CA GLN A 279 -39.04 8.44 14.36
C GLN A 279 -40.18 8.89 13.41
N LEU A 280 -39.82 9.13 12.15
CA LEU A 280 -40.80 9.51 11.09
C LEU A 280 -41.94 8.48 10.91
N ASN A 281 -41.73 7.22 11.29
CA ASN A 281 -42.72 6.16 11.24
C ASN A 281 -43.58 6.07 12.51
N GLY A 282 -43.44 7.01 13.47
CA GLY A 282 -44.15 7.04 14.73
C GLY A 282 -43.60 6.12 15.84
N ALA A 283 -42.53 5.41 15.61
CA ALA A 283 -41.89 4.57 16.62
C ALA A 283 -40.98 5.43 17.52
N PRO A 284 -40.81 5.08 18.82
CA PRO A 284 -39.87 5.79 19.70
C PRO A 284 -38.43 5.59 19.22
N ILE A 285 -37.60 6.62 19.37
CA ILE A 285 -36.17 6.54 19.09
C ILE A 285 -35.54 5.73 20.21
N ILE A 286 -34.79 4.68 19.84
CA ILE A 286 -34.07 3.84 20.79
C ILE A 286 -32.97 4.67 21.45
N GLN A 287 -32.99 4.80 22.77
CA GLN A 287 -32.11 5.69 23.56
C GLN A 287 -30.60 5.43 23.41
N ASN A 288 -30.20 4.30 22.83
CA ASN A 288 -28.78 3.91 22.66
C ASN A 288 -28.23 4.13 21.22
N LEU A 289 -28.99 4.74 20.32
CA LEU A 289 -28.47 5.13 19.01
C LEU A 289 -27.52 6.31 19.20
N LYS A 290 -26.22 6.08 19.04
CA LYS A 290 -25.26 7.17 18.84
C LYS A 290 -25.61 7.82 17.51
N PHE A 291 -26.10 9.06 17.54
CA PHE A 291 -26.34 9.82 16.32
C PHE A 291 -25.02 10.00 15.56
N ILE A 292 -25.02 9.63 14.28
CA ILE A 292 -23.94 10.02 13.38
C ILE A 292 -24.15 11.49 13.11
N GLU A 293 -23.24 12.34 13.56
CA GLU A 293 -23.26 13.75 13.21
C GLU A 293 -23.05 13.91 11.72
N VAL A 294 -24.06 14.42 11.02
CA VAL A 294 -23.96 14.73 9.58
C VAL A 294 -23.50 16.17 9.45
N TYR A 295 -22.35 16.35 8.83
CA TYR A 295 -21.82 17.68 8.53
C TYR A 295 -22.31 18.12 7.17
N LEU A 296 -22.97 19.28 7.12
CA LEU A 296 -23.21 19.99 5.88
C LEU A 296 -21.95 20.81 5.57
N SER A 297 -21.30 20.48 4.44
CA SER A 297 -20.17 21.25 3.89
C SER A 297 -20.65 22.50 3.17
#